data_923b71857ba6c5074f2687e7755a3a0c
#
_entry.id   923b71857ba6c5074f2687e7755a3a0c
#
_cell.length_a   1.000
_cell.length_b   1.000
_cell.length_c   1.000
_cell.angle_alpha   90.00
_cell.angle_beta   90.00
_cell.angle_gamma   90.00
#
_symmetry.space_group_name_H-M   'P 1'
#
loop_
_entity.id
_entity.type
_entity.pdbx_description
1 polymer ?
#
loop_
_entity_poly.entity_id
_entity_poly.type
_entity_poly.pdbx_seq_one_letter_code
_entity_poly.pdbx_strand_id
1 'polypeptide(L)'
;MTLHAPRSLTIDPPSTEPTIGSALNSFSVSPCDAAPDAAHGQTIPDIVIRRLPIYIRALQGMVDAGAYSVSSDALAGEIGVTAAQIRRDLSYFGRFGKQGKGYDAVRLHDEIRRILNLDQQWDVALAGFGNLGRAIVHYGGFLPSTFRIAAIFDRNPDDLADETSGLAVLGEERITEEIARLRIKIGILAVPRASAQVVAEAMVAGGVEALVNYAPCIVRAPSHVAVRDVDPVGAMQSMTYYLTT
;
A
#
# COMPACT_ATOMS: atom_id res chain seq x y z
N MET A 1 -7.98 -74.11 3.09
CA MET A 1 -7.48 -73.16 2.06
C MET A 1 -6.88 -71.99 2.77
N THR A 2 -5.58 -72.08 2.95
CA THR A 2 -4.77 -71.26 3.87
C THR A 2 -4.15 -70.14 3.05
N LEU A 3 -4.48 -68.87 3.37
CA LEU A 3 -3.87 -67.72 2.74
C LEU A 3 -2.74 -67.17 3.63
N HIS A 4 -1.56 -67.18 3.06
CA HIS A 4 -0.30 -66.72 3.62
C HIS A 4 -0.26 -65.17 3.65
N ALA A 5 0.14 -64.59 4.80
CA ALA A 5 0.47 -63.19 4.95
C ALA A 5 1.94 -62.97 4.54
N PRO A 6 2.29 -61.87 3.86
CA PRO A 6 3.68 -61.53 3.57
C PRO A 6 4.31 -60.69 4.72
N ARG A 7 5.60 -61.00 4.91
CA ARG A 7 6.51 -60.47 5.91
C ARG A 7 6.77 -58.97 5.78
N SER A 8 6.80 -58.31 6.91
CA SER A 8 7.35 -56.96 7.11
C SER A 8 8.86 -56.94 6.93
N LEU A 9 9.36 -56.11 6.06
CA LEU A 9 10.77 -55.76 5.92
C LEU A 9 11.04 -54.51 6.79
N THR A 10 11.82 -54.71 7.82
CA THR A 10 12.41 -53.66 8.66
C THR A 10 13.67 -53.17 7.95
N ILE A 11 13.75 -51.89 7.68
CA ILE A 11 14.97 -51.26 7.14
C ILE A 11 15.52 -50.36 8.25
N ASP A 12 16.70 -50.68 8.75
CA ASP A 12 17.48 -49.88 9.70
C ASP A 12 18.03 -48.61 9.02
N PRO A 13 18.12 -47.48 9.73
CA PRO A 13 18.76 -46.30 9.21
C PRO A 13 20.28 -46.36 9.35
N PRO A 14 21.05 -45.84 8.38
CA PRO A 14 22.51 -45.74 8.52
C PRO A 14 22.89 -44.56 9.41
N SER A 15 23.60 -44.85 10.44
CA SER A 15 24.43 -43.93 11.22
C SER A 15 25.65 -43.51 10.41
N THR A 16 25.84 -42.21 10.20
CA THR A 16 27.17 -41.56 10.18
C THR A 16 27.01 -40.08 10.06
N GLU A 17 27.25 -39.36 11.16
CA GLU A 17 27.61 -37.94 11.14
C GLU A 17 29.05 -37.79 10.61
N PRO A 18 29.32 -36.75 9.81
CA PRO A 18 30.63 -36.15 9.79
C PRO A 18 30.63 -34.80 10.53
N THR A 19 31.35 -34.80 11.63
CA THR A 19 31.89 -33.61 12.29
C THR A 19 32.70 -32.80 11.28
N ILE A 20 32.25 -31.61 10.95
CA ILE A 20 33.05 -30.62 10.26
C ILE A 20 33.29 -29.46 11.20
N GLY A 21 34.55 -29.26 11.48
CA GLY A 21 35.10 -28.32 12.41
C GLY A 21 34.82 -26.85 12.10
N SER A 22 34.91 -26.10 13.17
CA SER A 22 34.91 -24.64 13.25
C SER A 22 35.81 -23.99 12.19
N ALA A 23 35.17 -23.19 11.35
CA ALA A 23 35.82 -22.06 10.71
C ALA A 23 34.91 -20.84 10.93
N LEU A 24 35.11 -20.16 12.05
CA LEU A 24 34.69 -18.82 12.29
C LEU A 24 35.38 -17.91 11.28
N ASN A 25 34.74 -17.62 10.17
CA ASN A 25 35.14 -16.52 9.31
C ASN A 25 34.25 -15.36 9.66
N SER A 26 34.84 -14.44 10.39
CA SER A 26 34.35 -13.11 10.72
C SER A 26 34.09 -12.31 9.44
N PHE A 27 32.88 -12.41 8.90
CA PHE A 27 32.37 -11.36 8.04
C PHE A 27 31.82 -10.26 8.97
N SER A 28 32.64 -9.26 9.19
CA SER A 28 32.19 -7.96 9.67
C SER A 28 31.27 -7.39 8.61
N VAL A 29 29.98 -7.54 8.79
CA VAL A 29 28.99 -6.71 8.11
C VAL A 29 29.16 -5.34 8.72
N SER A 30 29.84 -4.46 8.01
CA SER A 30 29.78 -3.01 8.26
C SER A 30 28.30 -2.62 8.27
N PRO A 31 27.86 -1.84 9.25
CA PRO A 31 26.53 -1.26 9.18
C PRO A 31 26.53 -0.32 7.97
N CYS A 32 25.90 -0.76 6.90
CA CYS A 32 25.65 0.09 5.75
C CYS A 32 24.60 1.10 6.17
N ASP A 33 25.12 2.21 6.58
CA ASP A 33 24.73 3.58 6.35
C ASP A 33 23.25 3.89 6.30
N ALA A 34 22.86 4.60 7.36
CA ALA A 34 22.02 5.78 7.39
C ALA A 34 20.94 5.86 6.30
N ALA A 35 19.71 5.97 6.75
CA ALA A 35 18.64 6.62 5.98
C ALA A 35 19.27 7.77 5.16
N PRO A 36 18.87 7.94 3.87
CA PRO A 36 19.42 9.01 3.07
C PRO A 36 19.17 10.31 3.82
N ASP A 37 20.25 10.95 4.23
CA ASP A 37 20.24 12.32 4.74
C ASP A 37 19.30 13.12 3.85
N ALA A 38 18.26 13.68 4.47
CA ALA A 38 17.41 14.69 3.85
C ALA A 38 18.34 15.89 3.54
N ALA A 39 19.06 15.77 2.45
CA ALA A 39 19.87 16.85 1.91
C ALA A 39 18.89 17.94 1.51
N HIS A 40 18.98 19.02 2.25
CA HIS A 40 18.27 20.28 2.09
C HIS A 40 16.86 20.28 2.69
N GLY A 41 16.62 21.15 3.64
CA GLY A 41 15.35 21.46 4.30
C GLY A 41 14.25 21.99 3.36
N GLN A 42 14.12 21.42 2.20
CA GLN A 42 13.03 21.68 1.25
C GLN A 42 11.88 20.71 1.55
N THR A 43 10.76 21.28 1.98
CA THR A 43 9.51 20.53 2.07
C THR A 43 9.16 19.96 0.71
N ILE A 44 9.01 18.63 0.62
CA ILE A 44 8.62 17.95 -0.63
C ILE A 44 7.17 18.33 -0.97
N PRO A 45 6.91 18.88 -2.17
CA PRO A 45 5.55 19.25 -2.54
C PRO A 45 4.62 18.02 -2.59
N ASP A 46 3.40 18.16 -2.06
CA ASP A 46 2.40 17.08 -2.02
C ASP A 46 2.13 16.47 -3.42
N ILE A 47 2.14 17.31 -4.45
CA ILE A 47 1.96 16.83 -5.83
C ILE A 47 3.06 15.87 -6.29
N VAL A 48 4.27 15.96 -5.75
CA VAL A 48 5.37 15.02 -6.04
C VAL A 48 5.04 13.66 -5.41
N ILE A 49 4.66 13.67 -4.12
CA ILE A 49 4.26 12.44 -3.40
C ILE A 49 3.12 11.73 -4.11
N ARG A 50 2.11 12.46 -4.61
CA ARG A 50 0.98 11.89 -5.36
C ARG A 50 1.37 11.21 -6.66
N ARG A 51 2.48 11.58 -7.30
CA ARG A 51 2.96 10.96 -8.54
C ARG A 51 3.75 9.68 -8.31
N LEU A 52 4.39 9.51 -7.14
CA LEU A 52 5.22 8.33 -6.87
C LEU A 52 4.47 7.00 -7.07
N PRO A 53 3.20 6.83 -6.63
CA PRO A 53 2.44 5.60 -6.90
C PRO A 53 2.24 5.33 -8.40
N ILE A 54 2.11 6.38 -9.22
CA ILE A 54 1.99 6.24 -10.68
C ILE A 54 3.32 5.74 -11.25
N TYR A 55 4.45 6.25 -10.75
CA TYR A 55 5.79 5.80 -11.16
C TYR A 55 6.03 4.33 -10.80
N ILE A 56 5.66 3.90 -9.57
CA ILE A 56 5.75 2.48 -9.16
C ILE A 56 4.99 1.60 -10.14
N ARG A 57 3.74 1.94 -10.46
CA ARG A 57 2.90 1.13 -11.34
C ARG A 57 3.47 1.00 -12.73
N ALA A 58 3.97 2.11 -13.31
CA ALA A 58 4.61 2.08 -14.62
C ALA A 58 5.91 1.28 -14.60
N LEU A 59 6.76 1.48 -13.59
CA LEU A 59 8.00 0.73 -13.41
C LEU A 59 7.74 -0.77 -13.26
N GLN A 60 6.74 -1.16 -12.48
CA GLN A 60 6.35 -2.57 -12.34
C GLN A 60 5.97 -3.17 -13.70
N GLY A 61 5.12 -2.50 -14.48
CA GLY A 61 4.75 -2.97 -15.82
C GLY A 61 5.96 -3.10 -16.76
N MET A 62 6.92 -2.16 -16.69
CA MET A 62 8.16 -2.24 -17.46
C MET A 62 9.07 -3.39 -17.02
N VAL A 63 9.19 -3.64 -15.71
CA VAL A 63 9.95 -4.76 -15.15
C VAL A 63 9.32 -6.09 -15.55
N ASP A 64 8.01 -6.22 -15.47
CA ASP A 64 7.26 -7.40 -15.87
C ASP A 64 7.42 -7.69 -17.38
N ALA A 65 7.60 -6.63 -18.19
CA ALA A 65 7.95 -6.72 -19.61
C ALA A 65 9.45 -7.00 -19.88
N GLY A 66 10.27 -7.19 -18.85
CA GLY A 66 11.69 -7.53 -18.95
C GLY A 66 12.65 -6.33 -19.10
N ALA A 67 12.20 -5.11 -18.81
CA ALA A 67 13.07 -3.93 -18.87
C ALA A 67 13.95 -3.84 -17.62
N TYR A 68 15.26 -3.94 -17.79
CA TYR A 68 16.26 -3.76 -16.72
C TYR A 68 16.69 -2.30 -16.55
N SER A 69 16.64 -1.52 -17.60
CA SER A 69 17.04 -0.10 -17.60
C SER A 69 15.97 0.75 -18.26
N VAL A 70 15.62 1.86 -17.63
CA VAL A 70 14.54 2.75 -18.06
C VAL A 70 15.03 4.18 -18.11
N SER A 71 14.80 4.86 -19.23
CA SER A 71 15.07 6.31 -19.32
C SER A 71 13.88 7.12 -18.75
N SER A 72 14.14 8.37 -18.39
CA SER A 72 13.04 9.28 -18.01
C SER A 72 12.07 9.51 -19.17
N ASP A 73 12.52 9.40 -20.41
CA ASP A 73 11.67 9.59 -21.60
C ASP A 73 10.78 8.37 -21.83
N ALA A 74 11.31 7.14 -21.64
CA ALA A 74 10.51 5.92 -21.70
C ALA A 74 9.43 5.90 -20.61
N LEU A 75 9.81 6.22 -19.35
CA LEU A 75 8.85 6.30 -18.25
C LEU A 75 7.81 7.40 -18.47
N ALA A 76 8.20 8.54 -19.05
CA ALA A 76 7.30 9.63 -19.41
C ALA A 76 6.22 9.22 -20.40
N GLY A 77 6.59 8.40 -21.41
CA GLY A 77 5.66 7.86 -22.39
C GLY A 77 4.56 6.99 -21.79
N GLU A 78 4.86 6.24 -20.71
CA GLU A 78 3.89 5.37 -20.04
C GLU A 78 2.87 6.12 -19.17
N ILE A 79 3.25 7.29 -18.63
CA ILE A 79 2.46 7.94 -17.56
C ILE A 79 1.92 9.32 -17.93
N GLY A 80 2.22 9.83 -19.10
CA GLY A 80 1.68 11.11 -19.60
C GLY A 80 2.24 12.35 -18.90
N VAL A 81 3.42 12.26 -18.25
CA VAL A 81 4.16 13.42 -17.73
C VAL A 81 5.46 13.62 -18.50
N THR A 82 6.11 14.78 -18.37
CA THR A 82 7.37 15.03 -19.09
C THR A 82 8.56 14.37 -18.38
N ALA A 83 9.57 13.95 -19.14
CA ALA A 83 10.82 13.42 -18.58
C ALA A 83 11.53 14.44 -17.68
N ALA A 84 11.40 15.73 -17.94
CA ALA A 84 11.92 16.79 -17.08
C ALA A 84 11.21 16.81 -15.71
N GLN A 85 9.89 16.58 -15.70
CA GLN A 85 9.12 16.49 -14.45
C GLN A 85 9.54 15.27 -13.64
N ILE A 86 9.72 14.10 -14.26
CA ILE A 86 10.18 12.88 -13.58
C ILE A 86 11.55 13.13 -12.93
N ARG A 87 12.50 13.69 -13.68
CA ARG A 87 13.84 14.00 -13.13
C ARG A 87 13.75 14.97 -11.96
N ARG A 88 12.90 15.98 -12.05
CA ARG A 88 12.69 16.96 -10.98
C ARG A 88 12.07 16.31 -9.75
N ASP A 89 11.03 15.49 -9.91
CA ASP A 89 10.38 14.80 -8.81
C ASP A 89 11.34 13.86 -8.08
N LEU A 90 12.08 13.06 -8.82
CA LEU A 90 13.05 12.13 -8.23
C LEU A 90 14.21 12.87 -7.53
N SER A 91 14.59 14.07 -7.99
CA SER A 91 15.67 14.83 -7.38
C SER A 91 15.40 15.27 -5.94
N TYR A 92 14.13 15.29 -5.49
CA TYR A 92 13.79 15.55 -4.08
C TYR A 92 14.26 14.44 -3.14
N PHE A 93 14.44 13.22 -3.66
CA PHE A 93 14.76 12.03 -2.87
C PHE A 93 16.21 11.54 -3.08
N GLY A 94 16.98 12.22 -3.93
CA GLY A 94 18.37 11.87 -4.18
C GLY A 94 18.69 11.65 -5.66
N ARG A 95 19.79 10.91 -5.92
CA ARG A 95 20.26 10.59 -7.27
C ARG A 95 20.03 9.11 -7.57
N PHE A 96 19.09 8.81 -8.45
CA PHE A 96 18.69 7.44 -8.79
C PHE A 96 19.36 6.87 -10.06
N GLY A 97 20.06 7.66 -10.84
CA GLY A 97 20.66 7.21 -12.09
C GLY A 97 21.97 7.93 -12.42
N LYS A 98 22.68 7.41 -13.42
CA LYS A 98 23.82 8.07 -14.03
C LYS A 98 23.38 8.80 -15.29
N GLN A 99 23.87 10.01 -15.47
CA GLN A 99 23.58 10.81 -16.67
C GLN A 99 23.90 10.01 -17.94
N GLY A 100 22.95 9.93 -18.87
CA GLY A 100 23.07 9.18 -20.14
C GLY A 100 22.87 7.68 -20.07
N LYS A 101 22.71 7.07 -18.86
CA LYS A 101 22.49 5.61 -18.71
C LYS A 101 21.07 5.23 -18.27
N GLY A 102 20.22 6.20 -17.94
CA GLY A 102 18.89 5.93 -17.36
C GLY A 102 18.93 5.44 -15.92
N TYR A 103 17.84 4.82 -15.51
CA TYR A 103 17.63 4.24 -14.19
C TYR A 103 17.65 2.71 -14.29
N ASP A 104 18.22 2.03 -13.31
CA ASP A 104 17.92 0.64 -13.06
C ASP A 104 16.45 0.55 -12.62
N ALA A 105 15.63 -0.18 -13.37
CA ALA A 105 14.17 -0.19 -13.20
C ALA A 105 13.76 -0.82 -11.87
N VAL A 106 14.37 -1.94 -11.50
CA VAL A 106 14.08 -2.66 -10.25
C VAL A 106 14.51 -1.81 -9.06
N ARG A 107 15.73 -1.30 -9.09
CA ARG A 107 16.26 -0.46 -8.00
C ARG A 107 15.43 0.80 -7.81
N LEU A 108 15.04 1.50 -8.90
CA LEU A 108 14.20 2.69 -8.80
C LEU A 108 12.82 2.37 -8.23
N HIS A 109 12.21 1.27 -8.68
CA HIS A 109 10.95 0.77 -8.15
C HIS A 109 11.04 0.56 -6.62
N ASP A 110 12.06 -0.17 -6.15
CA ASP A 110 12.23 -0.49 -4.74
C ASP A 110 12.52 0.76 -3.89
N GLU A 111 13.32 1.68 -4.41
CA GLU A 111 13.59 2.95 -3.71
C GLU A 111 12.31 3.80 -3.57
N ILE A 112 11.46 3.87 -4.60
CA ILE A 112 10.18 4.60 -4.49
C ILE A 112 9.24 3.89 -3.51
N ARG A 113 9.19 2.55 -3.48
CA ARG A 113 8.44 1.79 -2.48
C ARG A 113 8.88 2.14 -1.06
N ARG A 114 10.21 2.22 -0.84
CA ARG A 114 10.80 2.56 0.45
C ARG A 114 10.46 4.00 0.87
N ILE A 115 10.53 4.95 -0.07
CA ILE A 115 10.12 6.35 0.16
C ILE A 115 8.65 6.44 0.61
N LEU A 116 7.78 5.61 0.05
CA LEU A 116 6.36 5.56 0.39
C LEU A 116 6.04 4.63 1.58
N ASN A 117 7.05 4.07 2.24
CA ASN A 117 6.90 3.12 3.35
C ASN A 117 6.01 1.90 3.00
N LEU A 118 6.14 1.38 1.77
CA LEU A 118 5.36 0.24 1.28
C LEU A 118 6.01 -1.12 1.56
N ASP A 119 7.12 -1.14 2.30
CA ASP A 119 7.83 -2.36 2.69
C ASP A 119 7.24 -3.01 3.95
N GLN A 120 6.31 -2.32 4.60
CA GLN A 120 5.55 -2.82 5.75
C GLN A 120 4.07 -2.97 5.40
N GLN A 121 3.36 -3.78 6.17
CA GLN A 121 1.91 -3.90 6.07
C GLN A 121 1.23 -2.81 6.89
N TRP A 122 0.23 -2.16 6.31
CA TRP A 122 -0.58 -1.14 6.93
C TRP A 122 -1.97 -1.66 7.24
N ASP A 123 -2.37 -1.57 8.49
CA ASP A 123 -3.74 -1.83 8.92
C ASP A 123 -4.62 -0.63 8.58
N VAL A 124 -5.80 -0.93 8.04
CA VAL A 124 -6.75 0.06 7.53
C VAL A 124 -8.11 -0.15 8.21
N ALA A 125 -8.73 0.95 8.63
CA ALA A 125 -10.11 0.98 9.09
C ALA A 125 -11.04 1.38 7.94
N LEU A 126 -12.11 0.64 7.74
CA LEU A 126 -13.16 0.94 6.76
C LEU A 126 -14.43 1.36 7.49
N ALA A 127 -14.94 2.54 7.22
CA ALA A 127 -16.28 2.96 7.65
C ALA A 127 -17.25 3.00 6.49
N GLY A 128 -18.39 2.34 6.67
CA GLY A 128 -19.41 2.10 5.66
C GLY A 128 -19.20 0.77 4.94
N PHE A 129 -20.05 -0.22 5.25
CA PHE A 129 -20.02 -1.54 4.63
C PHE A 129 -21.19 -1.75 3.66
N GLY A 130 -21.61 -0.70 2.96
CA GLY A 130 -22.52 -0.74 1.83
C GLY A 130 -21.86 -1.37 0.57
N ASN A 131 -22.43 -1.12 -0.60
CA ASN A 131 -21.94 -1.72 -1.86
C ASN A 131 -20.44 -1.43 -2.12
N LEU A 132 -19.98 -0.20 -1.89
CA LEU A 132 -18.58 0.16 -2.08
C LEU A 132 -17.67 -0.49 -1.03
N GLY A 133 -18.06 -0.47 0.25
CA GLY A 133 -17.31 -1.10 1.32
C GLY A 133 -17.12 -2.60 1.09
N ARG A 134 -18.19 -3.30 0.69
CA ARG A 134 -18.12 -4.71 0.28
C ARG A 134 -17.19 -4.93 -0.89
N ALA A 135 -17.24 -4.07 -1.91
CA ALA A 135 -16.34 -4.17 -3.06
C ALA A 135 -14.86 -3.99 -2.63
N ILE A 136 -14.57 -3.05 -1.72
CA ILE A 136 -13.22 -2.85 -1.19
C ILE A 136 -12.69 -4.09 -0.47
N VAL A 137 -13.53 -4.75 0.34
CA VAL A 137 -13.14 -5.92 1.14
C VAL A 137 -13.00 -7.18 0.28
N HIS A 138 -13.95 -7.42 -0.64
CA HIS A 138 -14.04 -8.70 -1.36
C HIS A 138 -13.25 -8.73 -2.67
N TYR A 139 -13.02 -7.58 -3.31
CA TYR A 139 -12.27 -7.55 -4.56
C TYR A 139 -10.76 -7.54 -4.30
N GLY A 140 -10.12 -8.72 -4.38
CA GLY A 140 -8.69 -8.90 -4.09
C GLY A 140 -7.72 -8.03 -4.90
N GLY A 141 -8.17 -7.39 -5.97
CA GLY A 141 -7.38 -6.40 -6.73
C GLY A 141 -7.56 -4.95 -6.26
N PHE A 142 -8.45 -4.69 -5.30
CA PHE A 142 -8.72 -3.32 -4.83
C PHE A 142 -7.61 -2.79 -3.92
N LEU A 143 -7.17 -3.61 -2.97
CA LEU A 143 -6.07 -3.28 -2.07
C LEU A 143 -4.88 -4.20 -2.33
N PRO A 144 -3.69 -3.65 -2.62
CA PRO A 144 -2.44 -4.41 -2.61
C PRO A 144 -2.21 -5.06 -1.23
N SER A 145 -1.46 -6.16 -1.20
CA SER A 145 -1.12 -6.90 0.05
C SER A 145 -0.43 -6.06 1.14
N THR A 146 0.08 -4.88 0.75
CA THR A 146 0.63 -3.87 1.68
C THR A 146 -0.43 -3.29 2.61
N PHE A 147 -1.72 -3.31 2.23
CA PHE A 147 -2.83 -2.79 3.01
C PHE A 147 -3.77 -3.91 3.41
N ARG A 148 -4.13 -3.98 4.68
CA ARG A 148 -5.04 -4.98 5.24
C ARG A 148 -6.20 -4.27 5.95
N ILE A 149 -7.43 -4.60 5.61
CA ILE A 149 -8.57 -4.16 6.41
C ILE A 149 -8.51 -4.89 7.76
N ALA A 150 -8.35 -4.12 8.84
CA ALA A 150 -8.24 -4.62 10.21
C ALA A 150 -9.49 -4.35 11.06
N ALA A 151 -10.31 -3.37 10.65
CA ALA A 151 -11.59 -3.08 11.30
C ALA A 151 -12.60 -2.54 10.26
N ILE A 152 -13.85 -2.94 10.43
CA ILE A 152 -14.98 -2.51 9.60
C ILE A 152 -16.04 -1.92 10.52
N PHE A 153 -16.57 -0.75 10.15
CA PHE A 153 -17.59 -0.05 10.91
C PHE A 153 -18.78 0.26 10.02
N ASP A 154 -19.98 0.06 10.54
CA ASP A 154 -21.21 0.46 9.88
C ASP A 154 -22.24 0.89 10.93
N ARG A 155 -23.24 1.65 10.51
CA ARG A 155 -24.36 2.06 11.36
C ARG A 155 -25.24 0.89 11.78
N ASN A 156 -25.39 -0.11 10.91
CA ASN A 156 -26.24 -1.27 11.10
C ASN A 156 -25.40 -2.56 11.06
N PRO A 157 -24.54 -2.81 12.08
CA PRO A 157 -23.59 -3.92 12.04
C PRO A 157 -24.26 -5.31 12.03
N ASP A 158 -25.42 -5.46 12.68
CA ASP A 158 -26.09 -6.75 12.85
C ASP A 158 -26.60 -7.34 11.52
N ASP A 159 -26.94 -6.49 10.55
CA ASP A 159 -27.44 -6.90 9.25
C ASP A 159 -26.32 -7.42 8.31
N LEU A 160 -25.06 -7.31 8.71
CA LEU A 160 -23.90 -7.40 7.84
C LEU A 160 -22.86 -8.47 8.26
N ALA A 161 -23.11 -9.17 9.37
CA ALA A 161 -22.12 -10.03 10.03
C ALA A 161 -21.65 -11.23 9.17
N ASP A 162 -22.47 -11.73 8.26
CA ASP A 162 -22.17 -12.91 7.44
C ASP A 162 -21.34 -12.62 6.18
N GLU A 163 -21.08 -11.34 5.87
CA GLU A 163 -20.57 -10.93 4.56
C GLU A 163 -19.09 -10.50 4.59
N THR A 164 -18.37 -10.67 5.69
CA THR A 164 -17.08 -9.98 5.93
C THR A 164 -15.83 -10.86 5.88
N SER A 165 -15.91 -12.07 5.33
CA SER A 165 -14.74 -12.98 5.25
C SER A 165 -14.03 -13.20 6.62
N GLY A 166 -14.79 -13.16 7.72
CA GLY A 166 -14.30 -13.43 9.07
C GLY A 166 -13.93 -12.18 9.90
N LEU A 167 -14.07 -10.96 9.37
CA LEU A 167 -13.99 -9.74 10.17
C LEU A 167 -15.38 -9.37 10.71
N ALA A 168 -15.49 -9.04 11.99
CA ALA A 168 -16.73 -8.51 12.54
C ALA A 168 -16.98 -7.08 12.04
N VAL A 169 -18.22 -6.77 11.65
CA VAL A 169 -18.64 -5.38 11.48
C VAL A 169 -19.00 -4.82 12.85
N LEU A 170 -18.46 -3.66 13.17
CA LEU A 170 -18.68 -2.97 14.44
C LEU A 170 -19.57 -1.75 14.22
N GLY A 171 -20.27 -1.33 15.28
CA GLY A 171 -21.03 -0.08 15.24
C GLY A 171 -20.14 1.16 15.13
N GLU A 172 -20.66 2.21 14.50
CA GLU A 172 -19.94 3.50 14.33
C GLU A 172 -19.49 4.11 15.68
N GLU A 173 -20.19 3.85 16.78
CA GLU A 173 -19.85 4.32 18.13
C GLU A 173 -18.52 3.76 18.66
N ARG A 174 -18.05 2.65 18.09
CA ARG A 174 -16.79 1.98 18.48
C ARG A 174 -15.57 2.45 17.68
N ILE A 175 -15.74 3.33 16.70
CA ILE A 175 -14.66 3.77 15.79
C ILE A 175 -13.45 4.26 16.57
N THR A 176 -13.62 5.20 17.47
CA THR A 176 -12.51 5.85 18.20
C THR A 176 -11.76 4.86 19.08
N GLU A 177 -12.48 4.04 19.84
CA GLU A 177 -11.90 3.07 20.76
C GLU A 177 -11.11 1.99 20.00
N GLU A 178 -11.71 1.42 18.97
CA GLU A 178 -11.15 0.30 18.25
C GLU A 178 -9.93 0.69 17.38
N ILE A 179 -9.98 1.87 16.75
CA ILE A 179 -8.86 2.43 16.02
C ILE A 179 -7.67 2.69 16.96
N ALA A 180 -7.92 3.26 18.14
CA ALA A 180 -6.88 3.47 19.14
C ALA A 180 -6.29 2.14 19.65
N ARG A 181 -7.14 1.15 19.93
CA ARG A 181 -6.73 -0.19 20.39
C ARG A 181 -5.83 -0.90 19.37
N LEU A 182 -6.21 -0.84 18.09
CA LEU A 182 -5.48 -1.47 16.98
C LEU A 182 -4.34 -0.60 16.43
N ARG A 183 -4.22 0.65 16.88
CA ARG A 183 -3.24 1.64 16.39
C ARG A 183 -3.31 1.88 14.89
N ILE A 184 -4.51 1.86 14.32
CA ILE A 184 -4.71 2.04 12.90
C ILE A 184 -4.42 3.50 12.51
N LYS A 185 -3.65 3.69 11.44
CA LYS A 185 -3.22 5.00 10.94
C LYS A 185 -3.94 5.44 9.66
N ILE A 186 -4.58 4.51 8.96
CA ILE A 186 -5.24 4.76 7.68
C ILE A 186 -6.72 4.45 7.81
N GLY A 187 -7.57 5.38 7.39
CA GLY A 187 -9.02 5.20 7.35
C GLY A 187 -9.57 5.34 5.93
N ILE A 188 -10.59 4.55 5.61
CA ILE A 188 -11.38 4.66 4.39
C ILE A 188 -12.80 5.07 4.78
N LEU A 189 -13.29 6.16 4.19
CA LEU A 189 -14.66 6.65 4.35
C LEU A 189 -15.49 6.24 3.13
N ALA A 190 -16.35 5.25 3.30
CA ALA A 190 -17.30 4.76 2.29
C ALA A 190 -18.75 4.95 2.76
N VAL A 191 -19.00 6.05 3.50
CA VAL A 191 -20.28 6.40 4.12
C VAL A 191 -21.01 7.47 3.31
N PRO A 192 -22.35 7.62 3.49
CA PRO A 192 -23.10 8.71 2.90
C PRO A 192 -22.59 10.09 3.36
N ARG A 193 -22.79 11.11 2.51
CA ARG A 193 -22.40 12.49 2.75
C ARG A 193 -22.78 13.00 4.16
N ALA A 194 -23.98 12.63 4.64
CA ALA A 194 -24.51 13.12 5.91
C ALA A 194 -23.69 12.65 7.13
N SER A 195 -23.03 11.49 7.06
CA SER A 195 -22.22 10.93 8.16
C SER A 195 -20.73 11.20 8.00
N ALA A 196 -20.26 11.57 6.80
CA ALA A 196 -18.84 11.56 6.47
C ALA A 196 -17.98 12.40 7.43
N GLN A 197 -18.43 13.59 7.81
CA GLN A 197 -17.66 14.47 8.69
C GLN A 197 -17.55 13.88 10.11
N VAL A 198 -18.66 13.42 10.68
CA VAL A 198 -18.69 12.85 12.05
C VAL A 198 -17.84 11.59 12.13
N VAL A 199 -17.94 10.72 11.12
CA VAL A 199 -17.15 9.49 11.04
C VAL A 199 -15.66 9.81 10.88
N ALA A 200 -15.30 10.79 10.06
CA ALA A 200 -13.92 11.25 9.91
C ALA A 200 -13.33 11.77 11.22
N GLU A 201 -14.11 12.59 11.96
CA GLU A 201 -13.70 13.11 13.27
C GLU A 201 -13.49 11.99 14.30
N ALA A 202 -14.37 10.98 14.32
CA ALA A 202 -14.23 9.81 15.17
C ALA A 202 -12.96 8.99 14.82
N MET A 203 -12.67 8.80 13.52
CA MET A 203 -11.44 8.13 13.08
C MET A 203 -10.18 8.90 13.49
N VAL A 204 -10.18 10.21 13.30
CA VAL A 204 -9.05 11.08 13.69
C VAL A 204 -8.85 11.07 15.20
N ALA A 205 -9.94 11.15 15.98
CA ALA A 205 -9.88 11.03 17.44
C ALA A 205 -9.30 9.68 17.90
N GLY A 206 -9.52 8.60 17.14
CA GLY A 206 -8.92 7.28 17.37
C GLY A 206 -7.45 7.17 16.97
N GLY A 207 -6.90 8.15 16.26
CA GLY A 207 -5.48 8.21 15.89
C GLY A 207 -5.17 7.96 14.41
N VAL A 208 -6.17 8.03 13.53
CA VAL A 208 -5.96 8.01 12.07
C VAL A 208 -5.22 9.27 11.64
N GLU A 209 -4.22 9.11 10.81
CA GLU A 209 -3.38 10.17 10.25
C GLU A 209 -3.54 10.32 8.73
N ALA A 210 -4.19 9.36 8.07
CA ALA A 210 -4.49 9.41 6.65
C ALA A 210 -5.91 8.91 6.35
N LEU A 211 -6.67 9.67 5.57
CA LEU A 211 -8.05 9.34 5.17
C LEU A 211 -8.17 9.26 3.64
N VAL A 212 -8.75 8.18 3.16
CA VAL A 212 -9.23 8.06 1.79
C VAL A 212 -10.74 8.29 1.81
N ASN A 213 -11.20 9.37 1.20
CA ASN A 213 -12.59 9.78 1.23
C ASN A 213 -13.31 9.45 -0.09
N TYR A 214 -14.26 8.53 -0.02
CA TYR A 214 -15.17 8.20 -1.13
C TYR A 214 -16.55 8.87 -0.97
N ALA A 215 -16.82 9.52 0.17
CA ALA A 215 -18.06 10.25 0.35
C ALA A 215 -18.12 11.45 -0.60
N PRO A 216 -19.30 11.76 -1.20
CA PRO A 216 -19.42 12.83 -2.18
C PRO A 216 -19.47 14.21 -1.50
N CYS A 217 -18.47 14.52 -0.69
CA CYS A 217 -18.32 15.79 0.03
C CYS A 217 -16.86 16.00 0.46
N ILE A 218 -16.51 17.27 0.68
CA ILE A 218 -15.23 17.63 1.27
C ILE A 218 -15.27 17.34 2.77
N VAL A 219 -14.33 16.56 3.26
CA VAL A 219 -14.12 16.26 4.67
C VAL A 219 -13.02 17.17 5.22
N ARG A 220 -13.29 17.82 6.36
CA ARG A 220 -12.32 18.67 7.06
C ARG A 220 -11.60 17.85 8.12
N ALA A 221 -10.28 17.95 8.13
CA ALA A 221 -9.43 17.31 9.12
C ALA A 221 -8.33 18.27 9.60
N PRO A 222 -7.73 18.04 10.76
CA PRO A 222 -6.54 18.79 11.22
C PRO A 222 -5.40 18.71 10.22
N SER A 223 -4.53 19.72 10.19
CA SER A 223 -3.47 19.85 9.19
C SER A 223 -2.43 18.70 9.19
N HIS A 224 -2.35 17.94 10.28
CA HIS A 224 -1.47 16.76 10.37
C HIS A 224 -2.09 15.50 9.76
N VAL A 225 -3.39 15.53 9.42
CA VAL A 225 -4.10 14.40 8.80
C VAL A 225 -4.15 14.60 7.29
N ALA A 226 -3.58 13.64 6.56
CA ALA A 226 -3.65 13.66 5.10
C ALA A 226 -5.01 13.16 4.61
N VAL A 227 -5.75 13.96 3.86
CA VAL A 227 -7.03 13.55 3.24
C VAL A 227 -6.85 13.42 1.73
N ARG A 228 -7.37 12.33 1.17
CA ARG A 228 -7.43 12.07 -0.28
C ARG A 228 -8.86 11.79 -0.70
N ASP A 229 -9.43 12.70 -1.46
CA ASP A 229 -10.76 12.50 -2.05
C ASP A 229 -10.65 11.63 -3.30
N VAL A 230 -11.56 10.65 -3.41
CA VAL A 230 -11.77 9.82 -4.60
C VAL A 230 -13.12 10.21 -5.17
N ASP A 231 -13.12 11.16 -6.11
CA ASP A 231 -14.32 11.72 -6.73
C ASP A 231 -14.40 11.36 -8.23
N PRO A 232 -14.98 10.20 -8.58
CA PRO A 232 -15.18 9.82 -9.97
C PRO A 232 -16.19 10.73 -10.69
N VAL A 233 -17.12 11.36 -9.97
CA VAL A 233 -18.09 12.28 -10.56
C VAL A 233 -17.41 13.57 -11.00
N GLY A 234 -16.57 14.17 -10.14
CA GLY A 234 -15.77 15.33 -10.50
C GLY A 234 -14.82 15.04 -11.67
N ALA A 235 -14.23 13.85 -11.70
CA ALA A 235 -13.43 13.41 -12.85
C ALA A 235 -14.27 13.37 -14.14
N MET A 236 -15.45 12.75 -14.14
CA MET A 236 -16.36 12.74 -15.30
C MET A 236 -16.78 14.14 -15.72
N GLN A 237 -17.14 15.00 -14.77
CA GLN A 237 -17.52 16.38 -15.03
C GLN A 237 -16.41 17.16 -15.73
N SER A 238 -15.16 16.99 -15.31
CA SER A 238 -14.02 17.65 -15.96
C SER A 238 -13.80 17.16 -17.40
N MET A 239 -14.10 15.88 -17.67
CA MET A 239 -13.97 15.30 -19.02
C MET A 239 -14.99 15.87 -20.02
N THR A 240 -16.16 16.32 -19.55
CA THR A 240 -17.19 16.90 -20.45
C THR A 240 -16.69 18.16 -21.17
N TYR A 241 -15.73 18.87 -20.61
CA TYR A 241 -15.07 20.00 -21.27
C TYR A 241 -14.48 19.63 -22.63
N TYR A 242 -13.95 18.42 -22.77
CA TYR A 242 -13.31 17.95 -24.00
C TYR A 242 -14.30 17.34 -25.02
N LEU A 243 -15.58 17.20 -24.66
CA LEU A 243 -16.62 16.63 -25.51
C LEU A 243 -17.43 17.70 -26.26
N THR A 244 -17.27 18.96 -25.91
CA THR A 244 -17.97 20.09 -26.53
C THR A 244 -17.12 20.69 -27.65
N THR A 245 -17.03 19.98 -28.80
CA THR A 245 -16.51 20.50 -30.06
C THR A 245 -17.49 20.15 -31.18
#